data_f6169f91c530799032a9aed78f6aa82c
#
_entry.id   f6169f91c530799032a9aed78f6aa82c
#
_cell.length_a   1.000
_cell.length_b   1.000
_cell.length_c   1.000
_cell.angle_alpha   90.00
_cell.angle_beta   90.00
_cell.angle_gamma   90.00
#
_symmetry.space_group_name_H-M   'P 1'
#
loop_
_entity.id
_entity.type
_entity.pdbx_description
1 polymer ?
#
loop_
_entity_poly.entity_id
_entity_poly.type
_entity_poly.pdbx_seq_one_letter_code
_entity_poly.pdbx_strand_id
1 'polypeptide(L)'
;SEITPRFIAPLQKILEQIPALNAVCRFIEGDGQTGQDLIKHVDALCFTGSVKTGKIVYQSGAENFIPVYAELGGKDPVIITENADPKDTAKIVLRASVQATGQACQSIERVYIHSSIAEAFTSELVRLSEQVEINYPDVYQGHIGPLIFDKQADIIQSHLKDAEEKGADILCGGLIEQHGGGLWISPTVLKNVDHSMLVMNDETFGPIIPIMTYSDVNEAIELANDTQYGLSAAVLAGDRVEAERIAMHLDAGAISIQDCGITAYVFDGEKNWFKYSGTGASRMG
;
A
#
# COMPACT_ATOMS: atom_id res chain seq x y z
N SER A 1 -13.73 8.68 -9.33
CA SER A 1 -12.90 7.66 -9.95
C SER A 1 -13.67 7.02 -11.11
N GLU A 2 -13.06 6.95 -12.27
CA GLU A 2 -13.58 6.30 -13.46
C GLU A 2 -13.72 4.78 -13.30
N ILE A 3 -13.02 4.20 -12.34
CA ILE A 3 -13.07 2.75 -12.05
C ILE A 3 -14.28 2.41 -11.17
N THR A 4 -14.60 3.25 -10.20
CA THR A 4 -15.68 3.01 -9.22
C THR A 4 -16.66 4.16 -9.14
N PRO A 5 -17.37 4.53 -10.23
CA PRO A 5 -18.22 5.74 -10.25
C PRO A 5 -19.54 5.57 -9.48
N ARG A 6 -19.96 4.32 -9.22
CA ARG A 6 -21.30 4.05 -8.65
C ARG A 6 -21.53 4.60 -7.23
N PHE A 7 -20.46 4.91 -6.49
CA PHE A 7 -20.60 5.46 -5.13
C PHE A 7 -21.05 6.92 -5.12
N ILE A 8 -20.90 7.66 -6.23
CA ILE A 8 -21.23 9.09 -6.32
C ILE A 8 -22.72 9.33 -6.15
N ALA A 9 -23.55 8.56 -6.83
CA ALA A 9 -25.01 8.77 -6.80
C ALA A 9 -25.64 8.64 -5.40
N PRO A 10 -25.30 7.66 -4.55
CA PRO A 10 -25.74 7.62 -3.15
C PRO A 10 -25.29 8.82 -2.34
N LEU A 11 -24.02 9.26 -2.49
CA LEU A 11 -23.49 10.41 -1.77
C LEU A 11 -24.17 11.71 -2.18
N GLN A 12 -24.45 11.89 -3.47
CA GLN A 12 -25.17 13.06 -3.98
C GLN A 12 -26.59 13.15 -3.41
N LYS A 13 -27.31 12.03 -3.31
CA LYS A 13 -28.62 11.97 -2.67
C LYS A 13 -28.58 12.35 -1.18
N ILE A 14 -27.49 12.02 -0.47
CA ILE A 14 -27.31 12.43 0.93
C ILE A 14 -27.06 13.93 1.00
N LEU A 15 -26.19 14.49 0.14
CA LEU A 15 -25.94 15.92 0.12
C LEU A 15 -27.22 16.75 -0.14
N GLU A 16 -28.08 16.28 -1.05
CA GLU A 16 -29.36 16.94 -1.35
C GLU A 16 -30.26 17.07 -0.11
N GLN A 17 -30.13 16.16 0.86
CA GLN A 17 -30.89 16.18 2.12
C GLN A 17 -30.30 17.15 3.16
N ILE A 18 -29.10 17.67 2.93
CA ILE A 18 -28.38 18.58 3.84
C ILE A 18 -28.08 19.89 3.11
N PRO A 19 -29.01 20.86 3.08
CA PRO A 19 -28.87 22.08 2.26
C PRO A 19 -27.55 22.83 2.45
N ALA A 20 -27.03 22.91 3.68
CA ALA A 20 -25.78 23.59 3.99
C ALA A 20 -24.58 22.91 3.31
N LEU A 21 -24.51 21.58 3.29
CA LEU A 21 -23.47 20.83 2.60
C LEU A 21 -23.67 20.89 1.08
N ASN A 22 -24.91 20.76 0.61
CA ASN A 22 -25.21 20.83 -0.82
C ASN A 22 -24.88 22.21 -1.43
N ALA A 23 -24.87 23.28 -0.63
CA ALA A 23 -24.47 24.60 -1.08
C ALA A 23 -22.97 24.72 -1.37
N VAL A 24 -22.11 23.94 -0.67
CA VAL A 24 -20.66 24.08 -0.70
C VAL A 24 -19.90 22.86 -1.22
N CYS A 25 -20.56 21.73 -1.42
CA CYS A 25 -19.96 20.48 -1.91
C CYS A 25 -20.55 20.08 -3.25
N ARG A 26 -19.69 19.67 -4.19
CA ARG A 26 -20.08 19.17 -5.51
C ARG A 26 -19.25 17.94 -5.88
N PHE A 27 -19.92 16.94 -6.45
CA PHE A 27 -19.27 15.83 -7.13
C PHE A 27 -19.26 16.11 -8.64
N ILE A 28 -18.10 16.04 -9.25
CA ILE A 28 -17.92 16.21 -10.69
C ILE A 28 -17.45 14.87 -11.24
N GLU A 29 -18.21 14.29 -12.15
CA GLU A 29 -17.82 13.09 -12.86
C GLU A 29 -17.02 13.46 -14.11
N GLY A 30 -15.95 12.71 -14.39
CA GLY A 30 -15.13 12.94 -15.56
C GLY A 30 -13.85 12.11 -15.55
N ASP A 31 -13.07 12.30 -16.56
CA ASP A 31 -11.76 11.67 -16.77
C ASP A 31 -10.59 12.59 -16.37
N GLY A 32 -9.38 12.23 -16.77
CA GLY A 32 -8.18 13.03 -16.52
C GLY A 32 -8.24 14.44 -17.13
N GLN A 33 -8.93 14.61 -18.27
CA GLN A 33 -9.12 15.92 -18.88
C GLN A 33 -10.01 16.82 -18.04
N THR A 34 -11.10 16.28 -17.51
CA THR A 34 -11.97 16.99 -16.57
C THR A 34 -11.20 17.44 -15.32
N GLY A 35 -10.31 16.57 -14.80
CA GLY A 35 -9.41 16.91 -13.68
C GLY A 35 -8.46 18.07 -14.03
N GLN A 36 -7.84 18.04 -15.19
CA GLN A 36 -6.95 19.11 -15.67
C GLN A 36 -7.68 20.45 -15.83
N ASP A 37 -8.92 20.41 -16.34
CA ASP A 37 -9.71 21.63 -16.49
C ASP A 37 -10.15 22.17 -15.12
N LEU A 38 -10.46 21.31 -14.16
CA LEU A 38 -10.83 21.71 -12.80
C LEU A 38 -9.70 22.48 -12.10
N ILE A 39 -8.43 22.09 -12.30
CA ILE A 39 -7.27 22.73 -11.67
C ILE A 39 -7.21 24.24 -11.96
N LYS A 40 -7.68 24.68 -13.11
CA LYS A 40 -7.72 26.10 -13.53
C LYS A 40 -8.75 26.95 -12.78
N HIS A 41 -9.63 26.32 -11.99
CA HIS A 41 -10.79 26.93 -11.37
C HIS A 41 -10.85 26.76 -9.85
N VAL A 42 -9.73 26.32 -9.23
CA VAL A 42 -9.65 26.08 -7.78
C VAL A 42 -8.50 26.86 -7.17
N ASP A 43 -8.60 27.16 -5.90
CA ASP A 43 -7.58 27.90 -5.13
C ASP A 43 -6.60 26.96 -4.42
N ALA A 44 -6.93 25.68 -4.28
CA ALA A 44 -6.08 24.63 -3.72
C ALA A 44 -6.50 23.28 -4.25
N LEU A 45 -5.59 22.33 -4.30
CA LEU A 45 -5.82 20.99 -4.82
C LEU A 45 -5.32 19.92 -3.87
N CYS A 46 -6.20 18.99 -3.52
CA CYS A 46 -5.84 17.73 -2.86
C CYS A 46 -5.96 16.59 -3.87
N PHE A 47 -4.91 15.83 -4.04
CA PHE A 47 -4.85 14.73 -5.02
C PHE A 47 -4.39 13.44 -4.38
N THR A 48 -5.11 12.35 -4.63
CA THR A 48 -4.69 10.99 -4.28
C THR A 48 -4.62 10.15 -5.55
N GLY A 49 -3.49 9.47 -5.78
CA GLY A 49 -3.31 8.63 -6.96
C GLY A 49 -1.86 8.19 -7.18
N SER A 50 -1.54 7.74 -8.40
CA SER A 50 -0.19 7.27 -8.72
C SER A 50 0.83 8.42 -8.75
N VAL A 51 2.10 8.11 -8.46
CA VAL A 51 3.22 9.05 -8.57
C VAL A 51 3.29 9.71 -9.97
N LYS A 52 3.06 8.91 -11.01
CA LYS A 52 3.06 9.40 -12.41
C LYS A 52 2.01 10.50 -12.61
N THR A 53 0.79 10.28 -12.17
CA THR A 53 -0.30 11.27 -12.29
C THR A 53 -0.08 12.44 -11.33
N GLY A 54 0.41 12.17 -10.13
CA GLY A 54 0.73 13.20 -9.13
C GLY A 54 1.74 14.23 -9.64
N LYS A 55 2.77 13.79 -10.36
CA LYS A 55 3.75 14.70 -10.98
C LYS A 55 3.09 15.65 -12.00
N ILE A 56 2.15 15.17 -12.81
CA ILE A 56 1.40 15.99 -13.78
C ILE A 56 0.52 17.01 -13.05
N VAL A 57 -0.21 16.54 -12.03
CA VAL A 57 -1.08 17.39 -11.21
C VAL A 57 -0.28 18.47 -10.49
N TYR A 58 0.89 18.10 -9.95
CA TYR A 58 1.79 19.05 -9.27
C TYR A 58 2.32 20.14 -10.21
N GLN A 59 2.72 19.71 -11.42
CA GLN A 59 3.16 20.66 -12.46
C GLN A 59 2.04 21.63 -12.85
N SER A 60 0.82 21.13 -13.07
CA SER A 60 -0.34 21.97 -13.39
C SER A 60 -0.70 22.92 -12.25
N GLY A 61 -0.59 22.48 -10.99
CA GLY A 61 -0.76 23.34 -9.83
C GLY A 61 0.26 24.48 -9.78
N ALA A 62 1.53 24.18 -10.06
CA ALA A 62 2.59 25.18 -10.13
C ALA A 62 2.37 26.21 -11.25
N GLU A 63 1.91 25.77 -12.44
CA GLU A 63 1.57 26.65 -13.56
C GLU A 63 0.42 27.62 -13.23
N ASN A 64 -0.52 27.21 -12.39
CA ASN A 64 -1.64 28.03 -11.91
C ASN A 64 -1.34 28.71 -10.56
N PHE A 65 -0.16 28.54 -10.00
CA PHE A 65 0.30 29.10 -8.72
C PHE A 65 -0.62 28.78 -7.54
N ILE A 66 -1.14 27.55 -7.49
CA ILE A 66 -1.98 27.05 -6.40
C ILE A 66 -1.27 25.98 -5.58
N PRO A 67 -1.52 25.86 -4.25
CA PRO A 67 -0.99 24.78 -3.44
C PRO A 67 -1.57 23.43 -3.85
N VAL A 68 -0.69 22.43 -3.89
CA VAL A 68 -1.06 21.02 -4.16
C VAL A 68 -0.65 20.16 -2.97
N TYR A 69 -1.61 19.45 -2.41
CA TYR A 69 -1.43 18.44 -1.38
C TYR A 69 -1.61 17.07 -2.06
N ALA A 70 -0.55 16.29 -2.14
CA ALA A 70 -0.57 15.03 -2.87
C ALA A 70 -0.29 13.84 -1.94
N GLU A 71 -1.18 12.85 -1.97
CA GLU A 71 -1.00 11.52 -1.38
C GLU A 71 -0.84 10.52 -2.51
N LEU A 72 0.35 9.94 -2.65
CA LEU A 72 0.71 9.12 -3.80
C LEU A 72 1.02 7.68 -3.38
N GLY A 73 1.68 6.92 -4.25
CA GLY A 73 2.01 5.53 -4.01
C GLY A 73 3.01 5.31 -2.88
N GLY A 74 3.09 4.08 -2.43
CA GLY A 74 4.02 3.60 -1.42
C GLY A 74 4.75 2.33 -1.88
N LYS A 75 5.77 1.93 -1.12
CA LYS A 75 6.42 0.62 -1.15
C LYS A 75 6.80 0.28 0.27
N ASP A 76 5.78 0.15 1.09
CA ASP A 76 5.89 0.24 2.53
C ASP A 76 6.64 -0.97 3.13
N PRO A 77 7.74 -0.74 3.86
CA PRO A 77 8.51 -1.79 4.49
C PRO A 77 7.97 -2.14 5.88
N VAL A 78 8.19 -3.41 6.27
CA VAL A 78 8.19 -3.82 7.68
C VAL A 78 9.54 -4.40 8.05
N ILE A 79 10.12 -3.96 9.17
CA ILE A 79 11.30 -4.56 9.78
C ILE A 79 10.86 -5.43 10.96
N ILE A 80 11.29 -6.71 10.95
CA ILE A 80 10.95 -7.70 11.99
C ILE A 80 12.25 -8.14 12.65
N THR A 81 12.42 -7.82 13.94
CA THR A 81 13.66 -8.11 14.67
C THR A 81 13.73 -9.54 15.18
N GLU A 82 14.90 -10.00 15.57
CA GLU A 82 15.15 -11.34 16.09
C GLU A 82 14.35 -11.68 17.36
N ASN A 83 13.96 -10.65 18.11
CA ASN A 83 13.21 -10.77 19.38
C ASN A 83 11.69 -10.80 19.20
N ALA A 84 11.19 -10.59 18.00
CA ALA A 84 9.76 -10.64 17.69
C ALA A 84 9.25 -12.09 17.66
N ASP A 85 7.97 -12.29 18.03
CA ASP A 85 7.34 -13.61 17.88
C ASP A 85 7.02 -13.87 16.40
N PRO A 86 7.59 -14.91 15.75
CA PRO A 86 7.42 -15.13 14.33
C PRO A 86 6.00 -15.51 13.92
N LYS A 87 5.19 -16.11 14.82
CA LYS A 87 3.82 -16.50 14.51
C LYS A 87 2.85 -15.32 14.60
N ASP A 88 3.03 -14.47 15.61
CA ASP A 88 2.17 -13.30 15.76
C ASP A 88 2.51 -12.24 14.72
N THR A 89 3.79 -12.03 14.41
CA THR A 89 4.21 -11.13 13.34
C THR A 89 3.73 -11.59 11.97
N ALA A 90 3.70 -12.89 11.67
CA ALA A 90 3.14 -13.41 10.42
C ALA A 90 1.65 -13.06 10.23
N LYS A 91 0.85 -13.12 11.30
CA LYS A 91 -0.57 -12.70 11.26
C LYS A 91 -0.73 -11.21 10.98
N ILE A 92 0.10 -10.39 11.65
CA ILE A 92 0.08 -8.92 11.49
C ILE A 92 0.46 -8.54 10.07
N VAL A 93 1.54 -9.12 9.54
CA VAL A 93 2.02 -8.86 8.18
C VAL A 93 0.99 -9.31 7.15
N LEU A 94 0.46 -10.54 7.24
CA LEU A 94 -0.56 -11.01 6.32
C LEU A 94 -1.75 -10.06 6.27
N ARG A 95 -2.32 -9.70 7.42
CA ARG A 95 -3.44 -8.75 7.48
C ARG A 95 -3.13 -7.45 6.75
N ALA A 96 -1.95 -6.86 7.01
CA ALA A 96 -1.56 -5.58 6.42
C ALA A 96 -1.26 -5.68 4.92
N SER A 97 -0.80 -6.84 4.44
CA SER A 97 -0.50 -7.05 3.01
C SER A 97 -1.71 -7.46 2.18
N VAL A 98 -2.79 -7.99 2.80
CA VAL A 98 -3.97 -8.49 2.05
C VAL A 98 -5.23 -7.65 2.26
N GLN A 99 -5.21 -6.71 3.17
CA GLN A 99 -6.33 -5.77 3.36
C GLN A 99 -6.64 -5.07 2.03
N ALA A 100 -7.92 -4.99 1.66
CA ALA A 100 -8.37 -4.52 0.34
C ALA A 100 -7.67 -5.27 -0.83
N THR A 101 -7.32 -6.54 -0.64
CA THR A 101 -6.57 -7.37 -1.60
C THR A 101 -5.17 -6.79 -1.89
N GLY A 102 -4.54 -6.13 -0.91
CA GLY A 102 -3.26 -5.43 -1.08
C GLY A 102 -3.34 -4.18 -1.97
N GLN A 103 -4.54 -3.78 -2.39
CA GLN A 103 -4.78 -2.63 -3.26
C GLN A 103 -4.97 -1.35 -2.43
N ALA A 104 -4.01 -1.07 -1.56
CA ALA A 104 -3.98 0.12 -0.72
C ALA A 104 -2.57 0.70 -0.69
N CYS A 105 -2.46 2.03 -0.74
CA CYS A 105 -1.17 2.72 -0.77
C CYS A 105 -0.29 2.47 0.45
N GLN A 106 -0.88 2.11 1.60
CA GLN A 106 -0.18 1.76 2.84
C GLN A 106 -0.15 0.24 3.10
N SER A 107 -0.37 -0.59 2.10
CA SER A 107 -0.14 -2.04 2.23
C SER A 107 1.35 -2.32 2.45
N ILE A 108 1.65 -3.31 3.30
CA ILE A 108 3.02 -3.80 3.42
C ILE A 108 3.39 -4.53 2.14
N GLU A 109 4.40 -4.04 1.45
CA GLU A 109 4.89 -4.55 0.18
C GLU A 109 6.35 -5.02 0.21
N ARG A 110 7.07 -4.85 1.34
CA ARG A 110 8.43 -5.33 1.56
C ARG A 110 8.60 -5.81 3.01
N VAL A 111 9.01 -7.05 3.17
CA VAL A 111 9.26 -7.65 4.49
C VAL A 111 10.75 -7.88 4.67
N TYR A 112 11.34 -7.19 5.65
CA TYR A 112 12.72 -7.41 6.10
C TYR A 112 12.69 -8.13 7.45
N ILE A 113 13.24 -9.34 7.51
CA ILE A 113 13.18 -10.19 8.69
C ILE A 113 14.55 -10.67 9.11
N HIS A 114 14.82 -10.65 10.41
CA HIS A 114 16.09 -11.19 10.93
C HIS A 114 16.19 -12.68 10.62
N SER A 115 17.37 -13.09 10.13
CA SER A 115 17.64 -14.44 9.63
C SER A 115 17.35 -15.55 10.64
N SER A 116 17.55 -15.29 11.95
CA SER A 116 17.34 -16.28 13.01
C SER A 116 15.88 -16.75 13.17
N ILE A 117 14.89 -15.93 12.78
CA ILE A 117 13.46 -16.26 12.90
C ILE A 117 12.76 -16.38 11.54
N ALA A 118 13.48 -16.16 10.46
CA ALA A 118 12.90 -16.08 9.10
C ALA A 118 12.18 -17.37 8.68
N GLU A 119 12.75 -18.55 8.97
CA GLU A 119 12.14 -19.84 8.58
C GLU A 119 10.81 -20.07 9.30
N ALA A 120 10.75 -19.80 10.60
CA ALA A 120 9.54 -19.97 11.41
C ALA A 120 8.44 -18.98 10.97
N PHE A 121 8.81 -17.73 10.70
CA PHE A 121 7.91 -16.71 10.18
C PHE A 121 7.37 -17.07 8.80
N THR A 122 8.25 -17.42 7.86
CA THR A 122 7.88 -17.72 6.49
C THR A 122 6.94 -18.93 6.41
N SER A 123 7.26 -19.99 7.17
CA SER A 123 6.38 -21.17 7.23
C SER A 123 4.98 -20.84 7.77
N GLU A 124 4.89 -20.02 8.80
CA GLU A 124 3.59 -19.61 9.35
C GLU A 124 2.85 -18.66 8.39
N LEU A 125 3.57 -17.71 7.75
CA LEU A 125 2.96 -16.79 6.78
C LEU A 125 2.38 -17.56 5.59
N VAL A 126 3.11 -18.53 5.03
CA VAL A 126 2.60 -19.40 3.94
C VAL A 126 1.36 -20.15 4.40
N ARG A 127 1.43 -20.82 5.55
CA ARG A 127 0.29 -21.57 6.11
C ARG A 127 -0.96 -20.70 6.27
N LEU A 128 -0.80 -19.45 6.72
CA LEU A 128 -1.91 -18.50 6.90
C LEU A 128 -2.39 -17.98 5.54
N SER A 129 -1.49 -17.72 4.60
CA SER A 129 -1.81 -17.24 3.25
C SER A 129 -2.66 -18.23 2.47
N GLU A 130 -2.38 -19.53 2.58
CA GLU A 130 -3.15 -20.60 1.98
C GLU A 130 -4.59 -20.75 2.54
N GLN A 131 -4.86 -20.16 3.71
CA GLN A 131 -6.19 -20.13 4.32
C GLN A 131 -7.03 -18.91 3.94
N VAL A 132 -6.44 -17.98 3.20
CA VAL A 132 -7.16 -16.80 2.71
C VAL A 132 -8.03 -17.19 1.52
N GLU A 133 -9.33 -17.05 1.69
CA GLU A 133 -10.32 -17.38 0.66
C GLU A 133 -10.74 -16.15 -0.13
N ILE A 134 -10.92 -16.31 -1.44
CA ILE A 134 -11.53 -15.28 -2.28
C ILE A 134 -13.03 -15.19 -2.00
N ASN A 135 -13.62 -14.00 -2.03
CA ASN A 135 -15.04 -13.78 -1.78
C ASN A 135 -15.89 -13.97 -3.06
N TYR A 136 -15.77 -15.15 -3.69
CA TYR A 136 -16.52 -15.55 -4.85
C TYR A 136 -17.12 -16.95 -4.64
N PRO A 137 -18.40 -17.22 -5.01
CA PRO A 137 -19.32 -16.30 -5.71
C PRO A 137 -20.07 -15.32 -4.82
N ASP A 138 -19.94 -15.42 -3.50
CA ASP A 138 -20.65 -14.57 -2.53
C ASP A 138 -19.72 -13.54 -1.92
N VAL A 139 -19.97 -12.25 -2.19
CA VAL A 139 -19.16 -11.13 -1.69
C VAL A 139 -19.13 -11.01 -0.16
N TYR A 140 -20.03 -11.67 0.55
CA TYR A 140 -20.09 -11.71 2.01
C TYR A 140 -19.36 -12.91 2.63
N GLN A 141 -18.83 -13.80 1.79
CA GLN A 141 -18.04 -14.96 2.20
C GLN A 141 -16.60 -14.77 1.74
N GLY A 142 -15.64 -15.35 2.49
CA GLY A 142 -14.21 -15.22 2.18
C GLY A 142 -13.59 -13.92 2.75
N HIS A 143 -12.36 -13.63 2.33
CA HIS A 143 -11.49 -12.65 2.96
C HIS A 143 -11.07 -11.52 2.01
N ILE A 144 -10.86 -11.81 0.73
CA ILE A 144 -10.33 -10.86 -0.27
C ILE A 144 -11.20 -10.78 -1.51
N GLY A 145 -11.25 -9.58 -2.10
CA GLY A 145 -11.98 -9.28 -3.32
C GLY A 145 -11.13 -9.45 -4.60
N PRO A 146 -11.71 -9.15 -5.78
CA PRO A 146 -10.99 -9.16 -7.05
C PRO A 146 -10.02 -7.98 -7.16
N LEU A 147 -9.13 -8.07 -8.13
CA LEU A 147 -8.40 -6.91 -8.62
C LEU A 147 -9.41 -5.94 -9.25
N ILE A 148 -9.32 -4.67 -8.86
CA ILE A 148 -10.27 -3.63 -9.26
C ILE A 148 -10.04 -3.15 -10.71
N PHE A 149 -8.85 -3.44 -11.27
CA PHE A 149 -8.41 -2.89 -12.53
C PHE A 149 -7.55 -3.91 -13.30
N ASP A 150 -7.93 -4.24 -14.52
CA ASP A 150 -7.28 -5.30 -15.29
C ASP A 150 -5.78 -5.05 -15.51
N LYS A 151 -5.38 -3.80 -15.76
CA LYS A 151 -3.95 -3.46 -15.89
C LYS A 151 -3.14 -3.74 -14.63
N GLN A 152 -3.78 -3.84 -13.47
CA GLN A 152 -3.07 -4.21 -12.24
C GLN A 152 -2.64 -5.66 -12.27
N ALA A 153 -3.43 -6.53 -12.89
CA ALA A 153 -3.06 -7.91 -13.11
C ALA A 153 -1.78 -8.03 -13.96
N ASP A 154 -1.68 -7.21 -15.03
CA ASP A 154 -0.48 -7.19 -15.89
C ASP A 154 0.77 -6.73 -15.11
N ILE A 155 0.63 -5.71 -14.26
CA ILE A 155 1.72 -5.23 -13.39
C ILE A 155 2.17 -6.32 -12.44
N ILE A 156 1.23 -6.94 -11.71
CA ILE A 156 1.52 -8.03 -10.77
C ILE A 156 2.22 -9.18 -11.48
N GLN A 157 1.71 -9.60 -12.63
CA GLN A 157 2.30 -10.68 -13.40
C GLN A 157 3.72 -10.35 -13.89
N SER A 158 3.96 -9.10 -14.30
CA SER A 158 5.29 -8.63 -14.68
C SER A 158 6.27 -8.66 -13.50
N HIS A 159 5.83 -8.23 -12.31
CA HIS A 159 6.65 -8.25 -11.10
C HIS A 159 6.99 -9.68 -10.65
N LEU A 160 6.02 -10.59 -10.68
CA LEU A 160 6.24 -11.99 -10.32
C LEU A 160 7.21 -12.66 -11.29
N LYS A 161 7.01 -12.44 -12.60
CA LYS A 161 7.89 -12.98 -13.63
C LYS A 161 9.33 -12.47 -13.49
N ASP A 162 9.52 -11.15 -13.29
CA ASP A 162 10.83 -10.55 -13.06
C ASP A 162 11.52 -11.17 -11.84
N ALA A 163 10.76 -11.37 -10.75
CA ALA A 163 11.29 -11.97 -9.53
C ALA A 163 11.73 -13.42 -9.76
N GLU A 164 10.92 -14.25 -10.41
CA GLU A 164 11.28 -15.64 -10.74
C GLU A 164 12.50 -15.72 -11.67
N GLU A 165 12.56 -14.89 -12.73
CA GLU A 165 13.70 -14.82 -13.66
C GLU A 165 15.00 -14.41 -12.96
N LYS A 166 14.91 -13.68 -11.84
CA LYS A 166 16.05 -13.27 -11.00
C LYS A 166 16.32 -14.20 -9.82
N GLY A 167 15.58 -15.29 -9.69
CA GLY A 167 15.86 -16.36 -8.73
C GLY A 167 15.04 -16.32 -7.44
N ALA A 168 13.98 -15.52 -7.36
CA ALA A 168 13.03 -15.61 -6.27
C ALA A 168 12.21 -16.92 -6.34
N ASP A 169 11.85 -17.45 -5.17
CA ASP A 169 10.95 -18.60 -5.05
C ASP A 169 9.54 -18.10 -4.65
N ILE A 170 8.52 -18.46 -5.43
CA ILE A 170 7.12 -18.32 -5.03
C ILE A 170 6.74 -19.51 -4.16
N LEU A 171 6.40 -19.26 -2.90
CA LEU A 171 6.08 -20.30 -1.92
C LEU A 171 4.60 -20.67 -1.90
N CYS A 172 3.71 -19.73 -2.21
CA CYS A 172 2.28 -19.93 -2.39
C CYS A 172 1.68 -18.80 -3.24
N GLY A 173 0.48 -19.00 -3.78
CA GLY A 173 -0.20 -18.03 -4.64
C GLY A 173 0.41 -17.95 -6.05
N GLY A 174 0.61 -16.75 -6.57
CA GLY A 174 1.31 -16.47 -7.84
C GLY A 174 0.45 -16.58 -9.10
N LEU A 175 -0.77 -17.08 -9.01
CA LEU A 175 -1.64 -17.28 -10.17
C LEU A 175 -2.77 -16.26 -10.20
N ILE A 176 -2.95 -15.62 -11.35
CA ILE A 176 -4.13 -14.79 -11.60
C ILE A 176 -5.22 -15.68 -12.20
N GLU A 177 -6.35 -15.71 -11.54
CA GLU A 177 -7.51 -16.52 -11.90
C GLU A 177 -8.67 -15.62 -12.33
N GLN A 178 -9.56 -16.14 -13.17
CA GLN A 178 -10.75 -15.43 -13.61
C GLN A 178 -12.02 -16.08 -13.02
N HIS A 179 -12.76 -15.32 -12.21
CA HIS A 179 -14.03 -15.75 -11.64
C HIS A 179 -15.06 -14.63 -11.78
N GLY A 180 -16.26 -14.95 -12.24
CA GLY A 180 -17.38 -14.01 -12.35
C GLY A 180 -17.12 -12.78 -13.23
N GLY A 181 -16.16 -12.88 -14.16
CA GLY A 181 -15.73 -11.76 -15.01
C GLY A 181 -14.69 -10.83 -14.37
N GLY A 182 -14.26 -11.09 -13.14
CA GLY A 182 -13.16 -10.38 -12.46
C GLY A 182 -11.88 -11.18 -12.45
N LEU A 183 -10.74 -10.49 -12.24
CA LEU A 183 -9.43 -11.09 -12.06
C LEU A 183 -9.11 -11.18 -10.56
N TRP A 184 -8.59 -12.31 -10.14
CA TRP A 184 -8.33 -12.64 -8.75
C TRP A 184 -6.90 -13.13 -8.57
N ILE A 185 -6.32 -12.85 -7.42
CA ILE A 185 -5.05 -13.44 -7.02
C ILE A 185 -5.07 -13.70 -5.51
N SER A 186 -4.70 -14.91 -5.12
CA SER A 186 -4.50 -15.27 -3.72
C SER A 186 -3.22 -14.63 -3.17
N PRO A 187 -3.09 -14.45 -1.84
CA PRO A 187 -1.87 -13.97 -1.24
C PRO A 187 -0.66 -14.75 -1.74
N THR A 188 0.34 -14.02 -2.20
CA THR A 188 1.53 -14.59 -2.84
C THR A 188 2.77 -14.27 -2.02
N VAL A 189 3.40 -15.29 -1.48
CA VAL A 189 4.61 -15.16 -0.65
C VAL A 189 5.84 -15.52 -1.48
N LEU A 190 6.83 -14.60 -1.51
CA LEU A 190 8.11 -14.82 -2.18
C LEU A 190 9.25 -14.81 -1.16
N LYS A 191 10.25 -15.65 -1.37
CA LYS A 191 11.54 -15.60 -0.67
C LYS A 191 12.69 -15.45 -1.67
N ASN A 192 13.90 -15.26 -1.16
CA ASN A 192 15.11 -15.06 -1.96
C ASN A 192 15.00 -13.86 -2.92
N VAL A 193 14.29 -12.83 -2.47
CA VAL A 193 14.19 -11.56 -3.21
C VAL A 193 15.33 -10.63 -2.87
N ASP A 194 15.68 -9.75 -3.81
CA ASP A 194 16.64 -8.67 -3.61
C ASP A 194 16.20 -7.37 -4.33
N HIS A 195 16.91 -6.28 -4.06
CA HIS A 195 16.61 -4.95 -4.61
C HIS A 195 16.86 -4.81 -6.12
N SER A 196 17.31 -5.84 -6.84
CA SER A 196 17.32 -5.84 -8.30
C SER A 196 15.95 -6.15 -8.90
N MET A 197 15.01 -6.67 -8.10
CA MET A 197 13.71 -7.16 -8.53
C MET A 197 12.64 -6.06 -8.48
N LEU A 198 11.76 -6.04 -9.49
CA LEU A 198 10.65 -5.07 -9.56
C LEU A 198 9.76 -5.14 -8.32
N VAL A 199 9.50 -6.34 -7.80
CA VAL A 199 8.68 -6.59 -6.61
C VAL A 199 9.24 -5.93 -5.34
N MET A 200 10.50 -5.49 -5.33
CA MET A 200 11.12 -4.78 -4.21
C MET A 200 11.23 -3.26 -4.45
N ASN A 201 11.13 -2.80 -5.70
CA ASN A 201 11.36 -1.41 -6.07
C ASN A 201 10.09 -0.66 -6.46
N ASP A 202 9.21 -1.29 -7.24
CA ASP A 202 8.03 -0.66 -7.79
C ASP A 202 6.77 -1.05 -6.97
N GLU A 203 5.84 -0.12 -6.82
CA GLU A 203 4.55 -0.39 -6.17
C GLU A 203 3.81 -1.50 -6.92
N THR A 204 3.50 -2.60 -6.20
CA THR A 204 2.83 -3.77 -6.78
C THR A 204 1.32 -3.64 -6.72
N PHE A 205 0.78 -3.01 -5.67
CA PHE A 205 -0.64 -2.75 -5.45
C PHE A 205 -1.49 -4.03 -5.58
N GLY A 206 -1.07 -5.06 -4.86
CA GLY A 206 -1.69 -6.39 -4.82
C GLY A 206 -1.20 -7.20 -3.62
N PRO A 207 -1.78 -8.39 -3.35
CA PRO A 207 -1.47 -9.18 -2.16
C PRO A 207 -0.17 -9.99 -2.34
N ILE A 208 0.94 -9.28 -2.62
CA ILE A 208 2.27 -9.84 -2.88
C ILE A 208 3.18 -9.53 -1.71
N ILE A 209 3.80 -10.54 -1.11
CA ILE A 209 4.55 -10.45 0.15
C ILE A 209 5.98 -10.97 -0.09
N PRO A 210 6.89 -10.12 -0.59
CA PRO A 210 8.28 -10.48 -0.76
C PRO A 210 9.02 -10.41 0.57
N ILE A 211 9.80 -11.44 0.88
CA ILE A 211 10.57 -11.59 2.12
C ILE A 211 12.04 -11.56 1.81
N MET A 212 12.76 -10.60 2.41
CA MET A 212 14.20 -10.48 2.39
C MET A 212 14.76 -10.64 3.81
N THR A 213 15.80 -11.47 3.96
CA THR A 213 16.43 -11.67 5.26
C THR A 213 17.60 -10.71 5.46
N TYR A 214 17.85 -10.36 6.73
CA TYR A 214 19.00 -9.58 7.14
C TYR A 214 19.65 -10.18 8.42
N SER A 215 20.84 -9.74 8.76
CA SER A 215 21.56 -10.17 9.97
C SER A 215 21.97 -9.02 10.88
N ASP A 216 21.98 -7.79 10.37
CA ASP A 216 22.25 -6.55 11.13
C ASP A 216 21.07 -5.58 10.91
N VAL A 217 20.52 -5.07 11.99
CA VAL A 217 19.37 -4.15 11.93
C VAL A 217 19.68 -2.85 11.16
N ASN A 218 20.94 -2.41 11.15
CA ASN A 218 21.36 -1.24 10.38
C ASN A 218 21.26 -1.52 8.87
N GLU A 219 21.61 -2.74 8.43
CA GLU A 219 21.37 -3.19 7.04
C GLU A 219 19.88 -3.14 6.70
N ALA A 220 19.02 -3.64 7.58
CA ALA A 220 17.57 -3.60 7.36
C ALA A 220 17.02 -2.16 7.25
N ILE A 221 17.54 -1.23 8.04
CA ILE A 221 17.18 0.19 7.97
C ILE A 221 17.62 0.79 6.63
N GLU A 222 18.87 0.53 6.21
CA GLU A 222 19.38 1.00 4.91
C GLU A 222 18.53 0.46 3.76
N LEU A 223 18.24 -0.83 3.73
CA LEU A 223 17.38 -1.47 2.73
C LEU A 223 15.95 -0.94 2.75
N ALA A 224 15.37 -0.72 3.92
CA ALA A 224 14.03 -0.15 4.05
C ALA A 224 13.97 1.27 3.47
N ASN A 225 15.02 2.05 3.65
CA ASN A 225 15.14 3.42 3.15
C ASN A 225 15.57 3.51 1.68
N ASP A 226 16.14 2.42 1.11
CA ASP A 226 16.55 2.36 -0.30
C ASP A 226 15.33 2.21 -1.23
N THR A 227 14.60 3.29 -1.38
CA THR A 227 13.40 3.39 -2.22
C THR A 227 13.11 4.85 -2.56
N GLN A 228 12.41 5.05 -3.67
CA GLN A 228 11.87 6.37 -4.04
C GLN A 228 10.61 6.76 -3.24
N TYR A 229 10.05 5.85 -2.46
CA TYR A 229 8.84 6.05 -1.67
C TYR A 229 9.16 6.35 -0.19
N GLY A 230 8.19 6.89 0.51
CA GLY A 230 8.27 7.18 1.94
C GLY A 230 6.90 7.49 2.54
N LEU A 231 5.90 6.63 2.21
CA LEU A 231 4.52 6.81 2.65
C LEU A 231 4.36 6.35 4.10
N SER A 232 4.43 5.05 4.33
CA SER A 232 4.44 4.49 5.68
C SER A 232 5.46 3.36 5.83
N ALA A 233 5.69 2.97 7.08
CA ALA A 233 6.55 1.85 7.44
C ALA A 233 6.05 1.19 8.71
N ALA A 234 6.60 0.02 9.04
CA ALA A 234 6.27 -0.68 10.28
C ALA A 234 7.52 -1.30 10.92
N VAL A 235 7.48 -1.44 12.25
CA VAL A 235 8.50 -2.18 13.00
C VAL A 235 7.82 -3.12 13.98
N LEU A 236 8.17 -4.40 13.89
CA LEU A 236 7.76 -5.47 14.79
C LEU A 236 9.01 -6.00 15.52
N ALA A 237 9.05 -5.85 16.82
CA ALA A 237 10.22 -6.15 17.64
C ALA A 237 9.83 -6.92 18.92
N GLY A 238 10.80 -7.30 19.73
CA GLY A 238 10.56 -7.95 21.00
C GLY A 238 9.79 -7.08 21.99
N ASP A 239 10.02 -5.76 21.93
CA ASP A 239 9.27 -4.79 22.72
C ASP A 239 9.13 -3.44 21.99
N ARG A 240 8.31 -2.56 22.57
CA ARG A 240 8.02 -1.24 22.03
C ARG A 240 9.28 -0.33 21.97
N VAL A 241 10.16 -0.41 22.96
CA VAL A 241 11.34 0.46 23.04
C VAL A 241 12.31 0.14 21.92
N GLU A 242 12.54 -1.16 21.66
CA GLU A 242 13.34 -1.62 20.51
C GLU A 242 12.72 -1.12 19.19
N ALA A 243 11.42 -1.30 19.02
CA ALA A 243 10.72 -0.88 17.81
C ALA A 243 10.78 0.63 17.59
N GLU A 244 10.55 1.46 18.61
CA GLU A 244 10.64 2.92 18.53
C GLU A 244 12.05 3.39 18.15
N ARG A 245 13.10 2.76 18.71
CA ARG A 245 14.49 3.08 18.37
C ARG A 245 14.78 2.85 16.89
N ILE A 246 14.31 1.76 16.30
CA ILE A 246 14.49 1.45 14.87
C ILE A 246 13.68 2.42 14.02
N ALA A 247 12.43 2.65 14.39
CA ALA A 247 11.50 3.54 13.67
C ALA A 247 12.04 4.96 13.48
N MET A 248 12.78 5.48 14.45
CA MET A 248 13.40 6.82 14.35
C MET A 248 14.40 6.98 13.20
N HIS A 249 14.81 5.88 12.57
CA HIS A 249 15.76 5.88 11.44
C HIS A 249 15.09 5.58 10.08
N LEU A 250 13.78 5.43 10.04
CA LEU A 250 13.05 5.13 8.81
C LEU A 250 12.54 6.41 8.13
N ASP A 251 12.78 6.50 6.83
CA ASP A 251 12.33 7.60 5.96
C ASP A 251 10.89 7.40 5.52
N ALA A 252 9.95 7.47 6.45
CA ALA A 252 8.52 7.32 6.17
C ALA A 252 7.69 8.35 6.93
N GLY A 253 6.61 8.79 6.31
CA GLY A 253 5.73 9.83 6.86
C GLY A 253 4.91 9.39 8.06
N ALA A 254 4.67 8.08 8.19
CA ALA A 254 3.99 7.50 9.32
C ALA A 254 4.53 6.09 9.59
N ILE A 255 4.79 5.76 10.86
CA ILE A 255 5.38 4.46 11.21
C ILE A 255 4.51 3.77 12.26
N SER A 256 4.12 2.53 11.95
CA SER A 256 3.40 1.64 12.88
C SER A 256 4.40 0.93 13.79
N ILE A 257 4.15 0.95 15.10
CA ILE A 257 4.95 0.26 16.11
C ILE A 257 4.16 -0.93 16.64
N GLN A 258 4.73 -2.14 16.54
CA GLN A 258 4.09 -3.42 16.94
C GLN A 258 2.76 -3.70 16.20
N ASP A 259 2.59 -3.08 15.05
CA ASP A 259 1.50 -3.25 14.09
C ASP A 259 2.01 -2.83 12.70
N CYS A 260 1.29 -3.19 11.64
CA CYS A 260 1.66 -2.82 10.25
C CYS A 260 0.63 -1.93 9.54
N GLY A 261 -0.46 -1.57 10.19
CA GLY A 261 -1.56 -0.85 9.52
C GLY A 261 -2.21 0.24 10.36
N ILE A 262 -1.77 0.44 11.60
CA ILE A 262 -2.42 1.38 12.53
C ILE A 262 -2.41 2.83 11.99
N THR A 263 -1.40 3.20 11.22
CA THR A 263 -1.29 4.53 10.61
C THR A 263 -2.47 4.86 9.69
N ALA A 264 -3.11 3.87 9.09
CA ALA A 264 -4.31 4.06 8.27
C ALA A 264 -5.54 4.47 9.08
N TYR A 265 -5.57 4.15 10.38
CA TYR A 265 -6.72 4.35 11.27
C TYR A 265 -6.55 5.52 12.24
N VAL A 266 -5.36 6.10 12.35
CA VAL A 266 -5.11 7.29 13.19
C VAL A 266 -5.43 8.54 12.38
N PHE A 267 -6.55 9.20 12.72
CA PHE A 267 -7.04 10.38 12.00
C PHE A 267 -6.61 11.71 12.60
N ASP A 268 -6.27 11.73 13.89
CA ASP A 268 -5.94 12.95 14.64
C ASP A 268 -4.46 13.35 14.54
N GLY A 269 -3.63 12.50 13.91
CA GLY A 269 -2.20 12.77 13.74
C GLY A 269 -1.90 13.43 12.39
N GLU A 270 -1.15 14.51 12.43
CA GLU A 270 -0.54 15.07 11.22
C GLU A 270 0.44 14.07 10.62
N LYS A 271 0.41 13.92 9.28
CA LYS A 271 1.34 13.09 8.53
C LYS A 271 1.99 13.93 7.44
N ASN A 272 3.30 13.77 7.31
CA ASN A 272 4.06 14.37 6.22
C ASN A 272 4.65 13.25 5.37
N TRP A 273 4.39 13.26 4.08
CA TRP A 273 4.90 12.24 3.19
C TRP A 273 6.34 12.54 2.79
N PHE A 274 7.15 11.49 2.65
CA PHE A 274 8.54 11.62 2.24
C PHE A 274 8.70 11.20 0.78
N LYS A 275 9.75 11.70 0.14
CA LYS A 275 10.16 11.31 -1.23
C LYS A 275 9.01 11.48 -2.23
N TYR A 276 8.77 10.48 -3.07
CA TYR A 276 7.70 10.53 -4.09
C TYR A 276 6.32 10.08 -3.58
N SER A 277 6.20 9.74 -2.31
CA SER A 277 4.90 9.34 -1.75
C SER A 277 3.95 10.50 -1.50
N GLY A 278 4.41 11.73 -1.64
CA GLY A 278 3.52 12.88 -1.57
C GLY A 278 4.20 14.17 -1.18
N THR A 279 3.37 15.20 -1.05
CA THR A 279 3.80 16.55 -0.70
C THR A 279 2.70 17.24 0.11
N GLY A 280 3.13 18.10 1.03
CA GLY A 280 2.24 18.79 1.95
C GLY A 280 1.82 17.91 3.13
N ALA A 281 1.17 18.55 4.10
CA ALA A 281 0.61 17.83 5.24
C ALA A 281 -0.66 17.09 4.83
N SER A 282 -0.79 15.84 5.28
CA SER A 282 -2.02 15.08 5.22
C SER A 282 -2.70 15.10 6.57
N ARG A 283 -4.02 15.23 6.58
CA ARG A 283 -4.83 15.22 7.80
C ARG A 283 -4.41 16.34 8.77
N MET A 284 -4.56 17.56 8.32
CA MET A 284 -4.52 18.71 9.25
C MET A 284 -5.78 18.65 10.12
N GLY A 285 -5.55 18.47 11.41
CA GLY A 285 -6.59 18.51 12.44
C GLY A 285 -7.22 19.89 12.60
#